data_cd048bbeb723e7be74beb62b7ce642cc
#
_entry.id   cd048bbeb723e7be74beb62b7ce642cc
#
_cell.length_a   1.000
_cell.length_b   1.000
_cell.length_c   1.000
_cell.angle_alpha   90.00
_cell.angle_beta   90.00
_cell.angle_gamma   90.00
#
_symmetry.space_group_name_H-M   'P 1'
#
loop_
_entity.id
_entity.type
_entity.pdbx_description
1 polymer ?
#
loop_
_entity_poly.entity_id
_entity_poly.type
_entity_poly.pdbx_seq_one_letter_code
_entity_poly.pdbx_strand_id
1 'polypeptide(L)'
;MNPNNNPFEHLAPTGTTYARLPLLQAFNWEECLADQAPRQWYVVAFRSIRSATADPAYLKLLDDLAYEEAMREPGLLLYFRGALTEHRECLSVCVWDSQAKAQAATRLAAHQAAADITDDMYDVFELERWHLIKHESPAPLELQPAPWEPAQLLHRRRTATPIGTSVLVDFDAVISNPPAPHSQELGYSQ
;
A
#
# COMPACT_ATOMS: atom_id res chain seq x y z
N MET A 1 4.47 25.09 -6.25
CA MET A 1 3.62 23.95 -6.67
C MET A 1 2.32 24.06 -5.90
N ASN A 2 1.21 23.95 -6.59
CA ASN A 2 -0.10 24.00 -5.96
C ASN A 2 -0.27 22.72 -5.10
N PRO A 3 -0.42 22.79 -3.78
CA PRO A 3 -0.48 21.63 -2.90
C PRO A 3 -1.71 20.71 -3.16
N ASN A 4 -2.62 21.15 -4.03
CA ASN A 4 -3.87 20.46 -4.32
C ASN A 4 -3.86 19.63 -5.62
N ASN A 5 -2.74 19.45 -6.30
CA ASN A 5 -2.72 18.68 -7.54
C ASN A 5 -1.98 17.35 -7.34
N ASN A 6 -2.66 16.38 -6.73
CA ASN A 6 -2.18 15.00 -6.69
C ASN A 6 -2.39 14.37 -8.08
N PRO A 7 -1.33 14.06 -8.84
CA PRO A 7 -1.48 13.54 -10.19
C PRO A 7 -2.15 12.14 -10.24
N PHE A 8 -2.17 11.44 -9.11
CA PHE A 8 -2.72 10.09 -9.03
C PHE A 8 -4.17 10.04 -8.54
N GLU A 9 -4.83 11.19 -8.34
CA GLU A 9 -6.21 11.26 -7.86
C GLU A 9 -7.18 10.47 -8.76
N HIS A 10 -6.87 10.39 -10.06
CA HIS A 10 -7.68 9.68 -11.05
C HIS A 10 -7.03 8.39 -11.55
N LEU A 11 -6.08 7.82 -10.78
CA LEU A 11 -5.49 6.54 -11.13
C LEU A 11 -6.54 5.44 -11.11
N ALA A 12 -6.72 4.78 -12.24
CA ALA A 12 -7.73 3.76 -12.44
C ALA A 12 -7.16 2.54 -13.17
N PRO A 13 -7.70 1.35 -12.92
CA PRO A 13 -7.36 0.15 -13.67
C PRO A 13 -7.73 0.30 -15.15
N THR A 14 -6.91 -0.28 -16.04
CA THR A 14 -7.17 -0.29 -17.49
C THR A 14 -8.26 -1.28 -17.91
N GLY A 15 -8.68 -2.17 -17.03
CA GLY A 15 -9.74 -3.15 -17.26
C GLY A 15 -9.92 -4.11 -16.09
N THR A 16 -10.81 -5.06 -16.22
CA THR A 16 -11.17 -6.01 -15.14
C THR A 16 -10.07 -7.02 -14.80
N THR A 17 -9.14 -7.25 -15.71
CA THR A 17 -8.02 -8.20 -15.53
C THR A 17 -6.73 -7.55 -15.05
N TYR A 18 -6.77 -6.27 -14.65
CA TYR A 18 -5.59 -5.47 -14.29
C TYR A 18 -4.69 -6.15 -13.26
N ALA A 19 -5.25 -6.94 -12.34
CA ALA A 19 -4.47 -7.61 -11.30
C ALA A 19 -3.43 -8.62 -11.84
N ARG A 20 -3.58 -9.06 -13.10
CA ARG A 20 -2.68 -10.00 -13.79
C ARG A 20 -1.73 -9.32 -14.76
N LEU A 21 -1.91 -8.04 -15.02
CA LEU A 21 -1.08 -7.30 -15.97
C LEU A 21 0.24 -6.83 -15.34
N PRO A 22 1.29 -6.61 -16.15
CA PRO A 22 2.45 -5.83 -15.72
C PRO A 22 2.01 -4.46 -15.18
N LEU A 23 2.69 -3.95 -14.16
CA LEU A 23 2.24 -2.78 -13.40
C LEU A 23 1.98 -1.53 -14.27
N LEU A 24 2.84 -1.27 -15.28
CA LEU A 24 2.60 -0.16 -16.22
C LEU A 24 1.36 -0.33 -17.10
N GLN A 25 0.95 -1.56 -17.36
CA GLN A 25 -0.23 -1.86 -18.18
C GLN A 25 -1.50 -1.96 -17.34
N ALA A 26 -1.35 -2.13 -16.02
CA ALA A 26 -2.47 -2.34 -15.10
C ALA A 26 -3.30 -1.08 -14.86
N PHE A 27 -2.70 0.11 -15.01
CA PHE A 27 -3.33 1.38 -14.69
C PHE A 27 -3.05 2.43 -15.77
N ASN A 28 -3.87 3.49 -15.79
CA ASN A 28 -3.77 4.64 -16.71
C ASN A 28 -2.68 5.65 -16.30
N TRP A 29 -1.46 5.18 -16.00
CA TRP A 29 -0.35 6.02 -15.54
C TRP A 29 -0.01 7.17 -16.47
N GLU A 30 0.00 6.94 -17.80
CA GLU A 30 0.34 7.94 -18.79
C GLU A 30 -0.65 9.10 -18.79
N GLU A 31 -1.94 8.80 -18.64
CA GLU A 31 -2.99 9.81 -18.54
C GLU A 31 -2.81 10.66 -17.27
N CYS A 32 -2.62 10.00 -16.11
CA CYS A 32 -2.42 10.68 -14.83
C CYS A 32 -1.20 11.60 -14.83
N LEU A 33 -0.15 11.21 -15.55
CA LEU A 33 1.13 11.91 -15.55
C LEU A 33 1.37 12.78 -16.78
N ALA A 34 0.40 12.90 -17.69
CA ALA A 34 0.57 13.63 -18.94
C ALA A 34 1.15 15.04 -18.75
N ASP A 35 0.59 15.81 -17.84
CA ASP A 35 0.94 17.21 -17.57
C ASP A 35 2.02 17.39 -16.47
N GLN A 36 2.57 16.30 -15.96
CA GLN A 36 3.60 16.38 -14.93
C GLN A 36 4.98 16.67 -15.53
N ALA A 37 5.75 17.50 -14.84
CA ALA A 37 7.18 17.65 -15.16
C ALA A 37 7.95 16.35 -14.91
N PRO A 38 9.09 16.14 -15.60
CA PRO A 38 9.96 14.99 -15.34
C PRO A 38 10.30 14.85 -13.86
N ARG A 39 10.04 13.68 -13.30
CA ARG A 39 10.35 13.34 -11.90
C ARG A 39 10.18 11.85 -11.64
N GLN A 40 10.51 11.45 -10.44
CA GLN A 40 10.42 10.08 -9.95
C GLN A 40 9.48 10.01 -8.74
N TRP A 41 8.72 8.91 -8.67
CA TRP A 41 7.94 8.48 -7.51
C TRP A 41 8.35 7.08 -7.09
N TYR A 42 7.99 6.72 -5.87
CA TYR A 42 8.19 5.37 -5.36
C TYR A 42 6.85 4.64 -5.29
N VAL A 43 6.79 3.46 -5.90
CA VAL A 43 5.58 2.65 -6.01
C VAL A 43 5.80 1.32 -5.30
N VAL A 44 4.83 0.94 -4.46
CA VAL A 44 4.75 -0.39 -3.85
C VAL A 44 3.48 -1.04 -4.36
N ALA A 45 3.61 -2.16 -5.05
CA ALA A 45 2.48 -2.97 -5.49
C ALA A 45 2.39 -4.24 -4.64
N PHE A 46 1.17 -4.57 -4.23
CA PHE A 46 0.84 -5.72 -3.40
C PHE A 46 0.05 -6.69 -4.26
N ARG A 47 0.70 -7.76 -4.74
CA ARG A 47 0.02 -8.85 -5.42
C ARG A 47 -0.29 -9.95 -4.44
N SER A 48 -1.54 -10.37 -4.40
CA SER A 48 -1.94 -11.39 -3.44
C SER A 48 -3.01 -12.32 -3.97
N ILE A 49 -3.05 -13.52 -3.41
CA ILE A 49 -4.19 -14.42 -3.46
C ILE A 49 -4.66 -14.58 -2.01
N ARG A 50 -5.84 -14.06 -1.72
CA ARG A 50 -6.38 -14.16 -0.36
C ARG A 50 -6.67 -15.61 0.00
N SER A 51 -6.34 -16.03 1.23
CA SER A 51 -6.69 -17.37 1.72
C SER A 51 -8.22 -17.55 1.75
N ALA A 52 -8.68 -18.78 1.48
CA ALA A 52 -10.10 -19.11 1.57
C ALA A 52 -10.63 -19.02 3.01
N THR A 53 -9.74 -19.11 3.98
CA THR A 53 -10.05 -19.05 5.43
C THR A 53 -9.79 -17.68 6.04
N ALA A 54 -9.31 -16.71 5.25
CA ALA A 54 -9.03 -15.37 5.75
C ALA A 54 -10.30 -14.69 6.27
N ASP A 55 -10.19 -14.01 7.40
CA ASP A 55 -11.24 -13.15 7.93
C ASP A 55 -11.24 -11.80 7.17
N PRO A 56 -12.24 -11.50 6.33
CA PRO A 56 -12.26 -10.29 5.55
C PRO A 56 -12.50 -9.03 6.40
N ALA A 57 -13.20 -9.16 7.54
CA ALA A 57 -13.45 -8.03 8.41
C ALA A 57 -12.19 -7.63 9.16
N TYR A 58 -11.43 -8.61 9.64
CA TYR A 58 -10.16 -8.38 10.33
C TYR A 58 -9.11 -7.81 9.39
N LEU A 59 -8.99 -8.34 8.16
CA LEU A 59 -8.12 -7.77 7.13
C LEU A 59 -8.46 -6.31 6.83
N LYS A 60 -9.76 -6.02 6.66
CA LYS A 60 -10.18 -4.65 6.39
C LYS A 60 -9.85 -3.71 7.54
N LEU A 61 -10.07 -4.15 8.78
CA LEU A 61 -9.74 -3.35 9.96
C LEU A 61 -8.26 -2.97 10.00
N LEU A 62 -7.37 -3.95 9.84
CA LEU A 62 -5.93 -3.69 9.87
C LEU A 62 -5.46 -2.83 8.68
N ASP A 63 -6.02 -3.05 7.50
CA ASP A 63 -5.75 -2.23 6.33
C ASP A 63 -6.19 -0.77 6.52
N ASP A 64 -7.38 -0.55 7.10
CA ASP A 64 -7.86 0.79 7.42
C ASP A 64 -6.96 1.49 8.45
N LEU A 65 -6.57 0.80 9.51
CA LEU A 65 -5.68 1.35 10.53
C LEU A 65 -4.30 1.71 9.94
N ALA A 66 -3.73 0.83 9.13
CA ALA A 66 -2.45 1.08 8.47
C ALA A 66 -2.54 2.25 7.49
N TYR A 67 -3.65 2.37 6.76
CA TYR A 67 -3.89 3.49 5.87
C TYR A 67 -4.01 4.81 6.62
N GLU A 68 -4.84 4.87 7.67
CA GLU A 68 -5.00 6.08 8.49
C GLU A 68 -3.68 6.54 9.12
N GLU A 69 -2.88 5.59 9.58
CA GLU A 69 -1.56 5.88 10.13
C GLU A 69 -0.61 6.43 9.06
N ALA A 70 -0.59 5.81 7.87
CA ALA A 70 0.22 6.26 6.74
C ALA A 70 -0.19 7.64 6.21
N MET A 71 -1.49 7.97 6.26
CA MET A 71 -2.00 9.29 5.85
C MET A 71 -1.55 10.44 6.77
N ARG A 72 -1.14 10.14 7.99
CA ARG A 72 -0.55 11.14 8.91
C ARG A 72 0.91 11.44 8.59
N GLU A 73 1.58 10.53 7.88
CA GLU A 73 2.95 10.70 7.42
C GLU A 73 2.97 11.46 6.10
N PRO A 74 3.82 12.50 5.97
CA PRO A 74 3.90 13.25 4.72
C PRO A 74 4.50 12.36 3.62
N GLY A 75 3.79 12.22 2.49
CA GLY A 75 4.35 11.61 1.29
C GLY A 75 3.62 10.43 0.71
N LEU A 76 2.59 9.89 1.35
CA LEU A 76 1.64 9.02 0.67
C LEU A 76 0.80 9.88 -0.28
N LEU A 77 0.90 9.60 -1.58
CA LEU A 77 0.17 10.31 -2.63
C LEU A 77 -1.11 9.56 -3.01
N LEU A 78 -1.06 8.24 -3.01
CA LEU A 78 -2.21 7.38 -3.31
C LEU A 78 -2.08 6.05 -2.60
N TYR A 79 -3.20 5.54 -2.12
CA TYR A 79 -3.41 4.12 -1.88
C TYR A 79 -4.62 3.64 -2.69
N PHE A 80 -4.35 2.89 -3.76
CA PHE A 80 -5.35 2.19 -4.54
C PHE A 80 -5.60 0.82 -3.92
N ARG A 81 -6.81 0.59 -3.43
CA ARG A 81 -7.26 -0.70 -2.90
C ARG A 81 -7.85 -1.54 -4.02
N GLY A 82 -7.19 -2.64 -4.35
CA GLY A 82 -7.66 -3.55 -5.37
C GLY A 82 -8.92 -4.31 -4.95
N ALA A 83 -9.81 -4.53 -5.90
CA ALA A 83 -10.92 -5.46 -5.71
C ALA A 83 -10.45 -6.91 -5.87
N LEU A 84 -11.06 -7.82 -5.11
CA LEU A 84 -10.82 -9.25 -5.29
C LEU A 84 -11.48 -9.74 -6.58
N THR A 85 -10.74 -10.56 -7.33
CA THR A 85 -11.31 -11.35 -8.42
C THR A 85 -12.09 -12.56 -7.86
N GLU A 86 -12.82 -13.25 -8.73
CA GLU A 86 -13.44 -14.55 -8.39
C GLU A 86 -12.43 -15.62 -7.94
N HIS A 87 -11.16 -15.47 -8.37
CA HIS A 87 -10.04 -16.32 -7.97
C HIS A 87 -9.30 -15.82 -6.73
N ARG A 88 -9.88 -14.86 -6.00
CA ARG A 88 -9.30 -14.25 -4.79
C ARG A 88 -7.98 -13.49 -5.02
N GLU A 89 -7.65 -13.19 -6.29
CA GLU A 89 -6.51 -12.38 -6.66
C GLU A 89 -6.78 -10.90 -6.40
N CYS A 90 -5.75 -10.17 -6.00
CA CYS A 90 -5.82 -8.73 -5.78
C CYS A 90 -4.50 -8.06 -6.18
N LEU A 91 -4.60 -6.86 -6.73
CA LEU A 91 -3.48 -5.94 -6.90
C LEU A 91 -3.86 -4.60 -6.27
N SER A 92 -3.21 -4.25 -5.18
CA SER A 92 -3.27 -2.93 -4.55
C SER A 92 -1.96 -2.17 -4.79
N VAL A 93 -2.01 -0.85 -4.79
CA VAL A 93 -0.83 -0.02 -5.08
C VAL A 93 -0.77 1.19 -4.17
N CYS A 94 0.40 1.42 -3.55
CA CYS A 94 0.73 2.68 -2.89
C CYS A 94 1.69 3.49 -3.76
N VAL A 95 1.42 4.78 -3.95
CA VAL A 95 2.33 5.72 -4.59
C VAL A 95 2.83 6.71 -3.54
N TRP A 96 4.14 6.83 -3.44
CA TRP A 96 4.83 7.68 -2.48
C TRP A 96 5.67 8.74 -3.19
N ASP A 97 5.79 9.88 -2.55
CA ASP A 97 6.69 10.94 -2.99
C ASP A 97 8.17 10.52 -2.99
N SER A 98 8.55 9.60 -2.09
CA SER A 98 9.90 9.03 -2.04
C SER A 98 9.95 7.67 -1.34
N GLN A 99 11.00 6.90 -1.63
CA GLN A 99 11.29 5.63 -0.97
C GLN A 99 11.48 5.79 0.54
N ALA A 100 12.15 6.86 0.98
CA ALA A 100 12.40 7.09 2.40
C ALA A 100 11.11 7.26 3.22
N LYS A 101 10.11 7.92 2.64
CA LYS A 101 8.79 8.10 3.26
C LYS A 101 8.00 6.79 3.33
N ALA A 102 8.04 6.00 2.26
CA ALA A 102 7.46 4.66 2.27
C ALA A 102 8.12 3.78 3.34
N GLN A 103 9.46 3.85 3.47
CA GLN A 103 10.19 3.11 4.50
C GLN A 103 9.86 3.57 5.92
N ALA A 104 9.62 4.86 6.13
CA ALA A 104 9.17 5.36 7.43
C ALA A 104 7.81 4.76 7.81
N ALA A 105 6.87 4.73 6.88
CA ALA A 105 5.53 4.18 7.10
C ALA A 105 5.53 2.69 7.50
N THR A 106 6.47 1.86 6.99
CA THR A 106 6.54 0.44 7.38
C THR A 106 6.95 0.19 8.83
N ARG A 107 7.43 1.22 9.53
CA ARG A 107 7.80 1.13 10.95
C ARG A 107 6.67 1.50 11.89
N LEU A 108 5.56 1.96 11.35
CA LEU A 108 4.39 2.34 12.10
C LEU A 108 3.68 1.10 12.65
N ALA A 109 3.04 1.23 13.80
CA ALA A 109 2.51 0.09 14.54
C ALA A 109 1.42 -0.66 13.77
N ALA A 110 0.50 0.07 13.15
CA ALA A 110 -0.58 -0.54 12.36
C ALA A 110 -0.05 -1.23 11.10
N HIS A 111 0.97 -0.66 10.44
CA HIS A 111 1.65 -1.31 9.31
C HIS A 111 2.32 -2.64 9.72
N GLN A 112 2.97 -2.65 10.89
CA GLN A 112 3.58 -3.87 11.41
C GLN A 112 2.54 -4.93 11.75
N ALA A 113 1.43 -4.54 12.39
CA ALA A 113 0.33 -5.44 12.68
C ALA A 113 -0.30 -6.05 11.42
N ALA A 114 -0.47 -5.24 10.36
CA ALA A 114 -0.96 -5.73 9.07
C ALA A 114 0.04 -6.69 8.39
N ALA A 115 1.34 -6.46 8.55
CA ALA A 115 2.37 -7.35 8.01
C ALA A 115 2.46 -8.68 8.77
N ASP A 116 2.26 -8.67 10.09
CA ASP A 116 2.38 -9.85 10.95
C ASP A 116 1.33 -10.94 10.66
N ILE A 117 0.18 -10.56 10.10
CA ILE A 117 -0.89 -11.51 9.75
C ILE A 117 -0.84 -12.01 8.31
N THR A 118 0.14 -11.57 7.52
CA THR A 118 0.19 -11.85 6.08
C THR A 118 0.18 -13.35 5.79
N ASP A 119 0.99 -14.13 6.52
CA ASP A 119 1.11 -15.58 6.31
C ASP A 119 -0.19 -16.34 6.63
N ASP A 120 -1.02 -15.82 7.52
CA ASP A 120 -2.30 -16.44 7.89
C ASP A 120 -3.43 -16.06 6.93
N MET A 121 -3.33 -14.91 6.30
CA MET A 121 -4.42 -14.32 5.53
C MET A 121 -4.29 -14.48 4.02
N TYR A 122 -3.11 -14.86 3.52
CA TYR A 122 -2.87 -14.98 2.07
C TYR A 122 -2.19 -16.30 1.73
N ASP A 123 -2.68 -16.95 0.67
CA ASP A 123 -2.04 -18.12 0.05
C ASP A 123 -0.79 -17.68 -0.74
N VAL A 124 -0.82 -16.45 -1.29
CA VAL A 124 0.29 -15.78 -1.98
C VAL A 124 0.30 -14.31 -1.60
N PHE A 125 1.45 -13.77 -1.25
CA PHE A 125 1.63 -12.35 -1.00
C PHE A 125 3.01 -11.90 -1.48
N GLU A 126 3.03 -11.03 -2.49
CA GLU A 126 4.23 -10.51 -3.12
C GLU A 126 4.24 -8.99 -3.07
N LEU A 127 5.39 -8.42 -2.70
CA LEU A 127 5.64 -6.98 -2.71
C LEU A 127 6.59 -6.65 -3.86
N GLU A 128 6.08 -5.93 -4.84
CA GLU A 128 6.89 -5.31 -5.88
C GLU A 128 7.22 -3.87 -5.47
N ARG A 129 8.46 -3.44 -5.70
CA ARG A 129 8.93 -2.09 -5.38
C ARG A 129 9.61 -1.48 -6.57
N TRP A 130 9.16 -0.28 -6.94
CA TRP A 130 9.55 0.36 -8.18
C TRP A 130 9.82 1.85 -7.99
N HIS A 131 10.76 2.37 -8.75
CA HIS A 131 10.82 3.76 -9.09
C HIS A 131 10.03 3.97 -10.38
N LEU A 132 8.92 4.72 -10.30
CA LEU A 132 8.16 5.17 -11.46
C LEU A 132 8.77 6.49 -11.93
N ILE A 133 9.33 6.49 -13.13
CA ILE A 133 10.09 7.61 -13.67
C ILE A 133 9.35 8.19 -14.87
N LYS A 134 9.06 9.48 -14.80
CA LYS A 134 8.67 10.27 -15.96
C LYS A 134 9.88 11.03 -16.48
N HIS A 135 10.23 10.76 -17.72
CA HIS A 135 11.27 11.46 -18.47
C HIS A 135 10.70 12.69 -19.17
N GLU A 136 11.58 13.46 -19.84
CA GLU A 136 11.16 14.49 -20.76
C GLU A 136 10.45 13.87 -21.99
N SER A 137 9.38 14.53 -22.44
CA SER A 137 8.67 14.07 -23.64
C SER A 137 9.57 14.10 -24.87
N PRO A 138 9.55 13.09 -25.76
CA PRO A 138 8.52 12.05 -25.90
C PRO A 138 8.85 10.69 -25.23
N ALA A 139 9.80 10.63 -24.32
CA ALA A 139 10.19 9.36 -23.71
C ALA A 139 9.04 8.73 -22.88
N PRO A 140 8.86 7.40 -22.94
CA PRO A 140 7.82 6.71 -22.20
C PRO A 140 8.09 6.73 -20.68
N LEU A 141 7.06 6.39 -19.89
CA LEU A 141 7.22 6.09 -18.47
C LEU A 141 8.06 4.84 -18.29
N GLU A 142 8.85 4.82 -17.23
CA GLU A 142 9.74 3.71 -16.89
C GLU A 142 9.51 3.24 -15.47
N LEU A 143 9.54 1.91 -15.25
CA LEU A 143 9.64 1.31 -13.93
C LEU A 143 11.02 0.69 -13.75
N GLN A 144 11.79 1.24 -12.83
CA GLN A 144 13.07 0.66 -12.41
C GLN A 144 12.86 -0.08 -11.08
N PRO A 145 13.37 -1.33 -10.93
CA PRO A 145 13.35 -2.02 -9.65
C PRO A 145 13.98 -1.16 -8.56
N ALA A 146 13.28 -1.02 -7.45
CA ALA A 146 13.77 -0.31 -6.29
C ALA A 146 14.06 -1.33 -5.19
N PRO A 147 15.33 -1.77 -5.05
CA PRO A 147 15.71 -2.74 -4.04
C PRO A 147 15.37 -2.19 -2.65
N TRP A 148 14.74 -3.03 -1.85
CA TRP A 148 14.53 -2.75 -0.46
C TRP A 148 15.83 -3.00 0.29
N GLU A 149 16.56 -1.95 0.59
CA GLU A 149 17.59 -2.05 1.61
C GLU A 149 16.89 -1.96 2.97
N PRO A 150 16.80 -3.04 3.72
CA PRO A 150 16.36 -2.93 5.10
C PRO A 150 17.35 -1.96 5.75
N ALA A 151 16.89 -0.78 6.14
CA ALA A 151 17.66 0.10 7.00
C ALA A 151 18.12 -0.78 8.16
N GLN A 152 19.40 -1.14 8.17
CA GLN A 152 20.08 -2.14 8.97
C GLN A 152 19.15 -2.65 10.06
N LEU A 153 18.57 -3.84 9.87
CA LEU A 153 17.96 -4.57 10.95
C LEU A 153 19.04 -4.63 12.02
N LEU A 154 18.98 -3.73 12.98
CA LEU A 154 19.60 -3.94 14.25
C LEU A 154 19.15 -5.33 14.62
N HIS A 155 20.06 -6.28 14.52
CA HIS A 155 19.87 -7.65 14.92
C HIS A 155 19.39 -7.61 16.37
N ARG A 156 18.09 -7.47 16.57
CA ARG A 156 17.47 -8.01 17.75
C ARG A 156 17.51 -9.51 17.56
N ARG A 157 18.70 -10.10 17.88
CA ARG A 157 18.70 -11.47 18.33
C ARG A 157 17.56 -11.56 19.34
N ARG A 158 16.54 -12.35 19.01
CA ARG A 158 15.62 -12.87 20.01
C ARG A 158 16.46 -13.73 20.95
N THR A 159 17.16 -13.11 21.87
CA THR A 159 17.52 -13.76 23.11
C THR A 159 16.19 -13.91 23.83
N ALA A 160 15.72 -15.13 23.88
CA ALA A 160 14.63 -15.52 24.74
C ALA A 160 14.98 -15.06 26.15
N THR A 161 14.39 -13.97 26.59
CA THR A 161 14.38 -13.55 28.00
C THR A 161 12.91 -13.42 28.38
N PRO A 162 12.51 -13.99 29.51
CA PRO A 162 11.12 -14.20 29.83
C PRO A 162 10.45 -12.89 30.21
N ILE A 163 9.24 -12.72 29.68
CA ILE A 163 8.08 -11.98 30.22
C ILE A 163 8.40 -10.69 30.97
N GLY A 164 8.20 -9.56 30.30
CA GLY A 164 8.18 -8.26 30.94
C GLY A 164 7.71 -7.19 29.95
N THR A 165 6.42 -6.88 30.00
CA THR A 165 5.75 -5.67 29.50
C THR A 165 5.91 -5.41 28.00
N SER A 166 5.18 -6.16 27.16
CA SER A 166 4.70 -5.64 25.88
C SER A 166 3.80 -4.44 26.20
N VAL A 167 4.04 -3.34 25.52
CA VAL A 167 3.01 -2.32 25.34
C VAL A 167 1.98 -2.97 24.42
N LEU A 168 1.00 -3.63 25.01
CA LEU A 168 -0.21 -4.03 24.34
C LEU A 168 -0.88 -2.72 23.90
N VAL A 169 -0.92 -2.47 22.60
CA VAL A 169 -1.94 -1.61 22.07
C VAL A 169 -3.24 -2.28 22.49
N ASP A 170 -4.01 -1.61 23.32
CA ASP A 170 -5.28 -2.13 23.82
C ASP A 170 -6.26 -2.16 22.64
N PHE A 171 -6.28 -3.28 21.93
CA PHE A 171 -7.16 -3.51 20.80
C PHE A 171 -8.64 -3.45 21.18
N ASP A 172 -8.97 -3.74 22.44
CA ASP A 172 -10.35 -3.63 22.94
C ASP A 172 -10.78 -2.15 23.02
N ALA A 173 -9.87 -1.24 23.29
CA ALA A 173 -10.14 0.20 23.27
C ALA A 173 -10.37 0.73 21.85
N VAL A 174 -9.68 0.19 20.85
CA VAL A 174 -9.84 0.57 19.43
C VAL A 174 -11.16 0.01 18.86
N ILE A 175 -11.52 -1.21 19.23
CA ILE A 175 -12.80 -1.84 18.80
C ILE A 175 -13.99 -1.16 19.47
N SER A 176 -13.83 -0.69 20.72
CA SER A 176 -14.92 -0.06 21.50
C SER A 176 -15.22 1.39 21.10
N ASN A 177 -14.34 2.04 20.33
CA ASN A 177 -14.50 3.42 19.89
C ASN A 177 -13.95 3.64 18.48
N PRO A 178 -14.58 3.06 17.43
CA PRO A 178 -14.11 3.21 16.06
C PRO A 178 -14.17 4.68 15.65
N PRO A 179 -13.15 5.19 14.94
CA PRO A 179 -13.19 6.54 14.40
C PRO A 179 -14.37 6.71 13.45
N ALA A 180 -14.99 7.89 13.46
CA ALA A 180 -16.15 8.20 12.63
C ALA A 180 -15.81 8.00 11.14
N PRO A 181 -16.71 7.40 10.34
CA PRO A 181 -16.45 7.14 8.94
C PRO A 181 -16.30 8.48 8.18
N HIS A 182 -15.14 8.68 7.58
CA HIS A 182 -14.98 9.73 6.59
C HIS A 182 -15.78 9.34 5.35
N SER A 183 -16.81 10.15 5.06
CA SER A 183 -17.69 9.99 3.91
C SER A 183 -16.91 10.29 2.61
N GLN A 184 -16.27 9.27 2.07
CA GLN A 184 -15.98 9.17 0.66
C GLN A 184 -16.67 7.92 0.15
N GLU A 185 -17.91 8.09 -0.28
CA GLU A 185 -18.64 7.10 -1.06
C GLU A 185 -17.95 6.94 -2.43
N LEU A 186 -17.03 5.99 -2.50
CA LEU A 186 -16.65 5.40 -3.78
C LEU A 186 -17.59 4.23 -4.00
N GLY A 187 -18.53 4.41 -4.96
CA GLY A 187 -19.60 3.49 -5.26
C GLY A 187 -19.10 2.08 -5.57
N TYR A 188 -19.46 1.15 -4.72
CA TYR A 188 -19.47 -0.25 -5.07
C TYR A 188 -20.82 -0.55 -5.73
N SER A 189 -20.85 -0.66 -7.06
CA SER A 189 -21.94 -1.36 -7.76
C SER A 189 -21.76 -2.86 -7.53
N GLN A 190 -22.86 -3.49 -7.13
CA GLN A 190 -23.00 -4.93 -6.93
C GLN A 190 -22.71 -5.73 -8.19
#